data_6b8b1031bb6fa02bad635ad0c332fcce
#
_entry.id   6b8b1031bb6fa02bad635ad0c332fcce
#
_cell.length_a   1.000
_cell.length_b   1.000
_cell.length_c   1.000
_cell.angle_alpha   90.00
_cell.angle_beta   90.00
_cell.angle_gamma   90.00
#
_symmetry.space_group_name_H-M   'P 1'
#
loop_
_entity.id
_entity.type
_entity.pdbx_description
1 polymer ?
#
loop_
_entity_poly.entity_id
_entity_poly.type
_entity_poly.pdbx_seq_one_letter_code
_entity_poly.pdbx_strand_id
1 'polypeptide(L)'
;MSYWTDRQEQLKQSAEKSEAALKKRLEKFYDAEFKRLNKEIAAYYQTYGYDNVIEYRRLLQSLSDEDRTLLMERMDDFAEKYPQYANLMPVRESIYRLDRLQGLQYSVFMTEAEIAGYTNEQIEEYLRRLSQQGLNYGMETLGFGKNFYSINDDIVRQFVGVPWCNGENFSARIWNDTKKLAQYLNQDLAQGFARGDSYDKLVRNLRQRFGRVNRKDAYRLIYTEGTFVMAESTMQPFKEDFTKYRTSPVLDGKTCSICRNMRHEVFEISERQPGVNFPPFHPWCRDSWEIVVDDWDAWIDEYVRKHGGNPNAASDVRKPSEVRWNKIQPKNRLPSAVGAVNTVLTVLGAAELIKYLLGGDEE
;
A
#
# COMPACT_ATOMS: atom_id res chain seq x y z
N MET A 1 -10.61 -16.34 21.59
CA MET A 1 -10.63 -15.62 20.28
C MET A 1 -10.96 -16.65 19.21
N SER A 2 -11.73 -16.27 18.20
CA SER A 2 -12.06 -17.23 17.13
C SER A 2 -10.80 -17.57 16.32
N TYR A 3 -10.75 -18.76 15.73
CA TYR A 3 -9.69 -19.18 14.81
C TYR A 3 -9.41 -18.13 13.72
N TRP A 4 -10.46 -17.49 13.21
CA TRP A 4 -10.40 -16.43 12.22
C TRP A 4 -9.64 -15.20 12.72
N THR A 5 -9.92 -14.75 13.94
CA THR A 5 -9.26 -13.60 14.56
C THR A 5 -7.76 -13.85 14.76
N ASP A 6 -7.38 -15.03 15.21
CA ASP A 6 -5.97 -15.39 15.44
C ASP A 6 -5.17 -15.43 14.13
N ARG A 7 -5.77 -15.94 13.05
CA ARG A 7 -5.14 -15.97 11.73
C ARG A 7 -5.01 -14.59 11.11
N GLN A 8 -6.03 -13.76 11.22
CA GLN A 8 -5.96 -12.37 10.75
C GLN A 8 -4.88 -11.58 11.50
N GLU A 9 -4.72 -11.82 12.80
CA GLU A 9 -3.66 -11.18 13.57
C GLU A 9 -2.26 -11.62 13.10
N GLN A 10 -2.04 -12.90 12.77
CA GLN A 10 -0.78 -13.38 12.20
C GLN A 10 -0.45 -12.71 10.85
N LEU A 11 -1.44 -12.60 9.96
CA LEU A 11 -1.29 -11.92 8.69
C LEU A 11 -0.93 -10.44 8.87
N LYS A 12 -1.61 -9.77 9.79
CA LYS A 12 -1.36 -8.38 10.15
C LYS A 12 0.06 -8.17 10.71
N GLN A 13 0.51 -9.03 11.63
CA GLN A 13 1.88 -8.95 12.15
C GLN A 13 2.96 -9.13 11.07
N SER A 14 2.71 -9.99 10.08
CA SER A 14 3.60 -10.14 8.92
C SER A 14 3.64 -8.86 8.07
N ALA A 15 2.47 -8.26 7.83
CA ALA A 15 2.35 -7.00 7.10
C ALA A 15 3.06 -5.84 7.84
N GLU A 16 2.90 -5.74 9.16
CA GLU A 16 3.55 -4.71 9.99
C GLU A 16 5.08 -4.77 9.94
N LYS A 17 5.67 -5.96 9.90
CA LYS A 17 7.14 -6.11 9.72
C LYS A 17 7.60 -5.60 8.36
N SER A 18 6.87 -5.94 7.31
CA SER A 18 7.16 -5.48 5.94
C SER A 18 6.97 -3.97 5.80
N GLU A 19 5.94 -3.42 6.41
CA GLU A 19 5.66 -1.99 6.51
C GLU A 19 6.78 -1.24 7.22
N ALA A 20 7.24 -1.73 8.37
CA ALA A 20 8.33 -1.11 9.12
C ALA A 20 9.65 -1.10 8.32
N ALA A 21 9.94 -2.17 7.59
CA ALA A 21 11.12 -2.24 6.72
C ALA A 21 11.00 -1.25 5.54
N LEU A 22 9.83 -1.12 4.94
CA LEU A 22 9.56 -0.14 3.89
C LEU A 22 9.73 1.29 4.40
N LYS A 23 9.12 1.64 5.53
CA LYS A 23 9.26 2.97 6.16
C LYS A 23 10.72 3.34 6.37
N LYS A 24 11.53 2.42 6.90
CA LYS A 24 12.97 2.65 7.11
C LYS A 24 13.74 2.90 5.80
N ARG A 25 13.38 2.20 4.71
CA ARG A 25 14.00 2.44 3.38
C ARG A 25 13.65 3.83 2.85
N LEU A 26 12.37 4.21 2.93
CA LEU A 26 11.90 5.52 2.50
C LEU A 26 12.54 6.66 3.31
N GLU A 27 12.62 6.53 4.64
CA GLU A 27 13.29 7.52 5.49
C GLU A 27 14.74 7.75 5.07
N LYS A 28 15.49 6.66 4.85
CA LYS A 28 16.89 6.75 4.41
C LYS A 28 17.01 7.47 3.06
N PHE A 29 16.11 7.20 2.14
CA PHE A 29 16.09 7.85 0.84
C PHE A 29 15.75 9.35 0.97
N TYR A 30 14.70 9.70 1.71
CA TYR A 30 14.30 11.08 1.94
C TYR A 30 15.41 11.91 2.59
N ASP A 31 16.10 11.34 3.57
CA ASP A 31 17.23 12.02 4.22
C ASP A 31 18.41 12.24 3.26
N ALA A 32 18.64 11.30 2.32
CA ALA A 32 19.67 11.47 1.29
C ALA A 32 19.32 12.58 0.29
N GLU A 33 18.07 12.60 -0.18
CA GLU A 33 17.58 13.63 -1.10
C GLU A 33 17.56 15.01 -0.47
N PHE A 34 17.15 15.11 0.79
CA PHE A 34 17.24 16.38 1.50
C PHE A 34 18.69 16.87 1.68
N LYS A 35 19.64 15.96 1.95
CA LYS A 35 21.06 16.32 2.03
C LYS A 35 21.58 16.86 0.69
N ARG A 36 21.12 16.28 -0.43
CA ARG A 36 21.48 16.76 -1.78
C ARG A 36 20.95 18.16 -2.01
N LEU A 37 19.65 18.38 -1.80
CA LEU A 37 19.03 19.71 -1.91
C LEU A 37 19.71 20.74 -1.01
N ASN A 38 20.05 20.34 0.21
CA ASN A 38 20.77 21.23 1.15
C ASN A 38 22.16 21.64 0.65
N LYS A 39 22.89 20.74 -0.04
CA LYS A 39 24.18 21.10 -0.68
C LYS A 39 24.00 22.11 -1.80
N GLU A 40 22.96 21.96 -2.62
CA GLU A 40 22.65 22.93 -3.68
C GLU A 40 22.33 24.31 -3.09
N ILE A 41 21.48 24.37 -2.05
CA ILE A 41 21.19 25.62 -1.34
C ILE A 41 22.49 26.24 -0.75
N ALA A 42 23.35 25.42 -0.15
CA ALA A 42 24.62 25.89 0.40
C ALA A 42 25.54 26.49 -0.70
N ALA A 43 25.60 25.84 -1.88
CA ALA A 43 26.36 26.37 -3.01
C ALA A 43 25.82 27.73 -3.48
N TYR A 44 24.49 27.94 -3.48
CA TYR A 44 23.90 29.25 -3.76
C TYR A 44 24.33 30.32 -2.75
N TYR A 45 24.33 30.00 -1.45
CA TYR A 45 24.83 30.94 -0.43
C TYR A 45 26.31 31.24 -0.57
N GLN A 46 27.14 30.25 -0.92
CA GLN A 46 28.57 30.45 -1.19
C GLN A 46 28.85 31.33 -2.41
N THR A 47 28.08 31.11 -3.50
CA THR A 47 28.30 31.77 -4.78
C THR A 47 27.70 33.20 -4.80
N TYR A 48 26.50 33.34 -4.26
CA TYR A 48 25.72 34.58 -4.40
C TYR A 48 25.52 35.34 -3.09
N GLY A 49 25.88 34.75 -1.95
CA GLY A 49 25.70 35.33 -0.64
C GLY A 49 26.85 36.22 -0.20
N TYR A 50 26.55 37.07 0.73
CA TYR A 50 27.51 37.85 1.51
C TYR A 50 27.04 37.85 2.97
N ASP A 51 27.95 37.64 3.92
CA ASP A 51 27.62 37.55 5.35
C ASP A 51 26.44 36.62 5.68
N ASN A 52 26.46 35.42 5.09
CA ASN A 52 25.45 34.39 5.27
C ASN A 52 24.01 34.80 4.83
N VAL A 53 23.88 35.79 3.96
CA VAL A 53 22.63 36.27 3.37
C VAL A 53 22.80 36.43 1.86
N ILE A 54 21.75 36.10 1.09
CA ILE A 54 21.73 36.40 -0.35
C ILE A 54 20.83 37.60 -0.59
N GLU A 55 21.33 38.60 -1.29
CA GLU A 55 20.51 39.69 -1.76
C GLU A 55 19.52 39.16 -2.83
N TYR A 56 18.23 39.37 -2.61
CA TYR A 56 17.17 38.87 -3.49
C TYR A 56 17.36 39.23 -4.96
N ARG A 57 17.80 40.48 -5.24
CA ARG A 57 18.08 40.97 -6.62
C ARG A 57 19.14 40.13 -7.36
N ARG A 58 20.09 39.51 -6.65
CA ARG A 58 21.08 38.61 -7.28
C ARG A 58 20.48 37.32 -7.77
N LEU A 59 19.40 36.86 -7.15
CA LEU A 59 18.68 35.66 -7.56
C LEU A 59 17.79 35.90 -8.78
N LEU A 60 17.46 37.13 -9.10
CA LEU A 60 16.70 37.51 -10.30
C LEU A 60 17.57 37.62 -11.58
N GLN A 61 18.88 37.36 -11.47
CA GLN A 61 19.76 37.26 -12.61
C GLN A 61 19.64 35.90 -13.31
N SER A 62 19.98 35.86 -14.60
CA SER A 62 19.93 34.62 -15.36
C SER A 62 20.69 33.48 -14.71
N LEU A 63 20.13 32.28 -14.80
CA LEU A 63 20.77 31.04 -14.38
C LEU A 63 22.09 30.83 -15.15
N SER A 64 23.13 30.29 -14.52
CA SER A 64 24.40 29.98 -15.18
C SER A 64 24.25 28.84 -16.18
N ASP A 65 25.15 28.74 -17.15
CA ASP A 65 25.13 27.64 -18.11
C ASP A 65 25.43 26.29 -17.45
N GLU A 66 26.30 26.29 -16.43
CA GLU A 66 26.59 25.11 -15.62
C GLU A 66 25.35 24.62 -14.88
N ASP A 67 24.62 25.50 -14.20
CA ASP A 67 23.41 25.14 -13.47
C ASP A 67 22.29 24.66 -14.41
N ARG A 68 22.19 25.26 -15.61
CA ARG A 68 21.25 24.80 -16.66
C ARG A 68 21.57 23.39 -17.10
N THR A 69 22.85 23.10 -17.38
CA THR A 69 23.30 21.78 -17.83
C THR A 69 22.99 20.74 -16.77
N LEU A 70 23.33 20.99 -15.51
CA LEU A 70 23.04 20.09 -14.39
C LEU A 70 21.54 19.82 -14.23
N LEU A 71 20.71 20.84 -14.39
CA LEU A 71 19.27 20.69 -14.30
C LEU A 71 18.72 19.84 -15.44
N MET A 72 19.22 20.03 -16.68
CA MET A 72 18.83 19.24 -17.85
C MET A 72 19.26 17.78 -17.72
N GLU A 73 20.51 17.51 -17.30
CA GLU A 73 21.00 16.16 -17.06
C GLU A 73 20.12 15.44 -16.03
N ARG A 74 19.78 16.11 -14.93
CA ARG A 74 18.92 15.56 -13.89
C ARG A 74 17.51 15.23 -14.38
N MET A 75 16.95 16.05 -15.28
CA MET A 75 15.66 15.78 -15.92
C MET A 75 15.73 14.56 -16.85
N ASP A 76 16.84 14.42 -17.60
CA ASP A 76 17.05 13.27 -18.48
C ASP A 76 17.22 11.97 -17.68
N ASP A 77 18.03 11.99 -16.63
CA ASP A 77 18.21 10.87 -15.70
C ASP A 77 16.87 10.43 -15.09
N PHE A 78 16.03 11.42 -14.71
CA PHE A 78 14.70 11.11 -14.20
C PHE A 78 13.80 10.48 -15.25
N ALA A 79 13.77 11.02 -16.48
CA ALA A 79 12.94 10.51 -17.57
C ALA A 79 13.40 9.11 -18.03
N GLU A 80 14.70 8.82 -18.00
CA GLU A 80 15.25 7.49 -18.27
C GLU A 80 14.85 6.50 -17.18
N LYS A 81 14.99 6.89 -15.92
CA LYS A 81 14.69 6.03 -14.76
C LYS A 81 13.18 5.78 -14.59
N TYR A 82 12.36 6.78 -14.87
CA TYR A 82 10.91 6.75 -14.69
C TYR A 82 10.16 7.16 -15.96
N PRO A 83 10.24 6.40 -17.07
CA PRO A 83 9.70 6.78 -18.36
C PRO A 83 8.17 7.03 -18.33
N GLN A 84 7.45 6.34 -17.46
CA GLN A 84 6.01 6.54 -17.26
C GLN A 84 5.66 7.93 -16.70
N TYR A 85 6.61 8.65 -16.12
CA TYR A 85 6.44 9.99 -15.52
C TYR A 85 7.23 11.08 -16.26
N ALA A 86 7.85 10.76 -17.39
CA ALA A 86 8.65 11.72 -18.18
C ALA A 86 7.82 12.94 -18.63
N ASN A 87 6.51 12.76 -18.86
CA ASN A 87 5.59 13.83 -19.22
C ASN A 87 5.31 14.84 -18.10
N LEU A 88 5.71 14.55 -16.88
CA LEU A 88 5.61 15.48 -15.74
C LEU A 88 6.79 16.45 -15.68
N MET A 89 7.84 16.20 -16.44
CA MET A 89 9.01 17.07 -16.49
C MET A 89 8.71 18.36 -17.25
N PRO A 90 9.28 19.50 -16.81
CA PRO A 90 9.17 20.77 -17.51
C PRO A 90 9.71 20.69 -18.93
N VAL A 91 9.19 21.55 -19.81
CA VAL A 91 9.68 21.66 -21.19
C VAL A 91 11.09 22.27 -21.17
N ARG A 92 12.06 21.65 -21.86
CA ARG A 92 13.48 22.07 -21.85
C ARG A 92 13.68 23.53 -22.23
N GLU A 93 12.90 24.03 -23.21
CA GLU A 93 12.99 25.42 -23.64
C GLU A 93 12.70 26.42 -22.53
N SER A 94 11.90 26.03 -21.51
CA SER A 94 11.62 26.89 -20.37
C SER A 94 12.86 27.14 -19.49
N ILE A 95 13.81 26.20 -19.47
CA ILE A 95 15.02 26.25 -18.64
C ILE A 95 15.96 27.38 -19.09
N TYR A 96 16.01 27.70 -20.38
CA TYR A 96 16.85 28.79 -20.88
C TYR A 96 16.44 30.19 -20.40
N ARG A 97 15.21 30.34 -19.93
CA ARG A 97 14.65 31.61 -19.46
C ARG A 97 14.65 31.78 -17.94
N LEU A 98 15.14 30.76 -17.22
CA LEU A 98 15.11 30.80 -15.76
C LEU A 98 16.11 31.80 -15.19
N ASP A 99 15.67 32.52 -14.16
CA ASP A 99 16.57 33.17 -13.22
C ASP A 99 17.09 32.15 -12.18
N ARG A 100 18.04 32.57 -11.36
CA ARG A 100 18.68 31.73 -10.34
C ARG A 100 17.70 31.24 -9.28
N LEU A 101 16.72 32.05 -8.88
CA LEU A 101 15.69 31.64 -7.95
C LEU A 101 14.83 30.53 -8.56
N GLN A 102 14.40 30.72 -9.79
CA GLN A 102 13.62 29.73 -10.53
C GLN A 102 14.43 28.44 -10.73
N GLY A 103 15.73 28.52 -11.07
CA GLY A 103 16.61 27.36 -11.15
C GLY A 103 16.63 26.53 -9.87
N LEU A 104 16.80 27.20 -8.72
CA LEU A 104 16.75 26.52 -7.43
C LEU A 104 15.36 25.96 -7.08
N GLN A 105 14.28 26.63 -7.49
CA GLN A 105 12.90 26.13 -7.35
C GLN A 105 12.66 24.88 -8.22
N TYR A 106 13.26 24.81 -9.40
CA TYR A 106 13.25 23.61 -10.24
C TYR A 106 14.04 22.46 -9.60
N SER A 107 15.17 22.74 -8.94
CA SER A 107 15.91 21.73 -8.17
C SER A 107 15.08 21.16 -7.02
N VAL A 108 14.30 21.99 -6.32
CA VAL A 108 13.32 21.52 -5.33
C VAL A 108 12.27 20.63 -5.97
N PHE A 109 11.69 21.04 -7.10
CA PHE A 109 10.73 20.24 -7.84
C PHE A 109 11.31 18.89 -8.28
N MET A 110 12.54 18.86 -8.81
CA MET A 110 13.22 17.63 -9.21
C MET A 110 13.47 16.70 -8.01
N THR A 111 13.87 17.25 -6.87
CA THR A 111 14.05 16.48 -5.63
C THR A 111 12.75 15.79 -5.21
N GLU A 112 11.64 16.52 -5.26
CA GLU A 112 10.33 15.96 -4.92
C GLU A 112 9.84 14.95 -5.97
N ALA A 113 10.11 15.17 -7.26
CA ALA A 113 9.78 14.21 -8.32
C ALA A 113 10.54 12.89 -8.16
N GLU A 114 11.83 12.94 -7.84
CA GLU A 114 12.66 11.75 -7.57
C GLU A 114 12.16 11.00 -6.33
N ILE A 115 11.75 11.72 -5.29
CA ILE A 115 11.12 11.15 -4.10
C ILE A 115 9.80 10.48 -4.47
N ALA A 116 8.96 11.10 -5.29
CA ALA A 116 7.70 10.52 -5.72
C ALA A 116 7.91 9.25 -6.54
N GLY A 117 8.83 9.27 -7.51
CA GLY A 117 9.18 8.11 -8.34
C GLY A 117 9.64 6.93 -7.50
N TYR A 118 10.60 7.15 -6.60
CA TYR A 118 11.11 6.11 -5.69
C TYR A 118 10.04 5.60 -4.72
N THR A 119 9.27 6.51 -4.12
CA THR A 119 8.20 6.14 -3.18
C THR A 119 7.14 5.29 -3.87
N ASN A 120 6.77 5.65 -5.10
CA ASN A 120 5.81 4.92 -5.90
C ASN A 120 6.28 3.48 -6.18
N GLU A 121 7.51 3.32 -6.67
CA GLU A 121 8.12 2.02 -6.93
C GLU A 121 8.15 1.14 -5.66
N GLN A 122 8.58 1.70 -4.53
CA GLN A 122 8.69 0.96 -3.27
C GLN A 122 7.33 0.59 -2.66
N ILE A 123 6.33 1.45 -2.77
CA ILE A 123 4.97 1.16 -2.31
C ILE A 123 4.31 0.15 -3.23
N GLU A 124 4.46 0.26 -4.56
CA GLU A 124 3.92 -0.72 -5.50
C GLU A 124 4.47 -2.13 -5.22
N GLU A 125 5.78 -2.27 -5.03
CA GLU A 125 6.40 -3.55 -4.69
C GLU A 125 5.85 -4.12 -3.37
N TYR A 126 5.68 -3.28 -2.36
CA TYR A 126 5.08 -3.67 -1.09
C TYR A 126 3.64 -4.16 -1.26
N LEU A 127 2.80 -3.41 -1.97
CA LEU A 127 1.39 -3.76 -2.20
C LEU A 127 1.25 -5.04 -3.02
N ARG A 128 2.11 -5.26 -4.01
CA ARG A 128 2.17 -6.52 -4.79
C ARG A 128 2.44 -7.73 -3.90
N ARG A 129 3.44 -7.65 -3.02
CA ARG A 129 3.76 -8.72 -2.06
C ARG A 129 2.61 -8.95 -1.08
N LEU A 130 1.99 -7.87 -0.61
CA LEU A 130 0.88 -7.93 0.32
C LEU A 130 -0.36 -8.58 -0.32
N SER A 131 -0.66 -8.25 -1.58
CA SER A 131 -1.73 -8.88 -2.36
C SER A 131 -1.52 -10.40 -2.48
N GLN A 132 -0.30 -10.83 -2.81
CA GLN A 132 0.03 -12.25 -2.87
C GLN A 132 -0.15 -12.96 -1.51
N GLN A 133 0.29 -12.32 -0.43
CA GLN A 133 0.12 -12.85 0.92
C GLN A 133 -1.37 -12.99 1.28
N GLY A 134 -2.18 -11.99 0.93
CA GLY A 134 -3.62 -12.01 1.19
C GLY A 134 -4.34 -13.14 0.42
N LEU A 135 -4.03 -13.28 -0.87
CA LEU A 135 -4.58 -14.36 -1.70
C LEU A 135 -4.22 -15.75 -1.15
N ASN A 136 -2.94 -15.96 -0.84
CA ASN A 136 -2.48 -17.24 -0.29
C ASN A 136 -3.09 -17.53 1.09
N TYR A 137 -3.24 -16.50 1.91
CA TYR A 137 -3.91 -16.61 3.21
C TYR A 137 -5.37 -17.02 3.05
N GLY A 138 -6.12 -16.40 2.14
CA GLY A 138 -7.51 -16.76 1.86
C GLY A 138 -7.64 -18.22 1.39
N MET A 139 -6.78 -18.64 0.44
CA MET A 139 -6.74 -20.01 -0.07
C MET A 139 -6.33 -21.03 1.01
N GLU A 140 -5.37 -20.70 1.86
CA GLU A 140 -4.98 -21.55 2.99
C GLU A 140 -6.13 -21.69 3.99
N THR A 141 -6.90 -20.65 4.22
CA THR A 141 -8.07 -20.65 5.10
C THR A 141 -9.17 -21.56 4.56
N LEU A 142 -9.35 -21.62 3.23
CA LEU A 142 -10.26 -22.53 2.55
C LEU A 142 -9.70 -23.96 2.40
N GLY A 143 -8.54 -24.27 2.98
CA GLY A 143 -7.98 -25.63 2.97
C GLY A 143 -7.16 -26.00 1.73
N PHE A 144 -6.93 -25.08 0.79
CA PHE A 144 -6.18 -25.35 -0.46
C PHE A 144 -4.64 -25.38 -0.30
N GLY A 145 -4.13 -25.23 0.91
CA GLY A 145 -2.70 -25.28 1.19
C GLY A 145 -1.97 -23.95 1.03
N LYS A 146 -0.69 -23.94 1.37
CA LYS A 146 0.17 -22.74 1.33
C LYS A 146 0.79 -22.54 -0.05
N ASN A 147 1.02 -21.28 -0.43
CA ASN A 147 1.67 -20.90 -1.69
C ASN A 147 0.92 -21.36 -2.96
N PHE A 148 -0.41 -21.30 -2.91
CA PHE A 148 -1.25 -21.67 -4.05
C PHE A 148 -1.08 -20.69 -5.23
N TYR A 149 -0.97 -19.40 -4.95
CA TYR A 149 -0.74 -18.38 -5.96
C TYR A 149 0.74 -18.01 -6.04
N SER A 150 1.32 -18.16 -7.23
CA SER A 150 2.51 -17.40 -7.63
C SER A 150 2.10 -15.95 -7.93
N ILE A 151 3.06 -15.02 -7.95
CA ILE A 151 2.78 -13.64 -8.34
C ILE A 151 2.29 -13.66 -9.80
N ASN A 152 0.97 -13.50 -9.98
CA ASN A 152 0.38 -13.25 -11.29
C ASN A 152 0.11 -11.75 -11.38
N ASP A 153 0.78 -11.08 -12.31
CA ASP A 153 0.67 -9.64 -12.51
C ASP A 153 -0.77 -9.18 -12.78
N ASP A 154 -1.59 -9.99 -13.43
CA ASP A 154 -2.96 -9.62 -13.76
C ASP A 154 -3.86 -9.60 -12.52
N ILE A 155 -3.69 -10.56 -11.61
CA ILE A 155 -4.40 -10.57 -10.32
C ILE A 155 -3.94 -9.41 -9.44
N VAL A 156 -2.64 -9.16 -9.41
CA VAL A 156 -2.08 -8.04 -8.62
C VAL A 156 -2.59 -6.68 -9.12
N ARG A 157 -2.68 -6.48 -10.44
CA ARG A 157 -3.24 -5.25 -11.02
C ARG A 157 -4.69 -4.99 -10.63
N GLN A 158 -5.48 -6.04 -10.35
CA GLN A 158 -6.85 -5.89 -9.88
C GLN A 158 -6.97 -5.23 -8.51
N PHE A 159 -5.90 -5.21 -7.72
CA PHE A 159 -5.91 -4.62 -6.38
C PHE A 159 -5.02 -3.37 -6.29
N VAL A 160 -3.82 -3.42 -6.87
CA VAL A 160 -2.81 -2.38 -6.64
C VAL A 160 -3.08 -1.09 -7.42
N GLY A 161 -3.63 -1.17 -8.63
CA GLY A 161 -3.87 0.00 -9.49
C GLY A 161 -5.25 0.63 -9.38
N VAL A 162 -6.14 0.09 -8.54
CA VAL A 162 -7.55 0.49 -8.50
C VAL A 162 -7.74 1.86 -7.83
N PRO A 163 -8.47 2.78 -8.45
CA PRO A 163 -8.85 4.06 -7.85
C PRO A 163 -10.05 3.89 -6.89
N TRP A 164 -9.82 3.29 -5.73
CA TRP A 164 -10.88 2.89 -4.79
C TRP A 164 -11.42 4.05 -3.92
N CYS A 165 -10.70 5.14 -3.80
CA CYS A 165 -11.10 6.27 -2.96
C CYS A 165 -10.96 7.58 -3.74
N ASN A 166 -12.05 8.34 -3.85
CA ASN A 166 -12.12 9.62 -4.56
C ASN A 166 -11.65 9.57 -6.03
N GLY A 167 -11.72 8.42 -6.68
CA GLY A 167 -11.26 8.24 -8.06
C GLY A 167 -9.74 8.27 -8.25
N GLU A 168 -8.97 8.22 -7.17
CA GLU A 168 -7.51 8.20 -7.18
C GLU A 168 -6.96 6.88 -6.67
N ASN A 169 -5.91 6.36 -7.33
CA ASN A 169 -5.11 5.27 -6.81
C ASN A 169 -3.93 5.80 -5.97
N PHE A 170 -3.15 4.88 -5.37
CA PHE A 170 -2.02 5.26 -4.53
C PHE A 170 -0.99 6.13 -5.26
N SER A 171 -0.72 5.83 -6.53
CA SER A 171 0.25 6.57 -7.35
C SER A 171 -0.18 8.03 -7.56
N ALA A 172 -1.43 8.26 -7.95
CA ALA A 172 -1.98 9.60 -8.12
C ALA A 172 -1.88 10.42 -6.81
N ARG A 173 -2.13 9.77 -5.66
CA ARG A 173 -2.00 10.43 -4.35
C ARG A 173 -0.56 10.79 -4.01
N ILE A 174 0.42 9.93 -4.32
CA ILE A 174 1.85 10.23 -4.14
C ILE A 174 2.19 11.50 -4.93
N TRP A 175 1.85 11.54 -6.21
CA TRP A 175 2.15 12.69 -7.06
C TRP A 175 1.46 13.97 -6.61
N ASN A 176 0.21 13.90 -6.18
CA ASN A 176 -0.53 15.06 -5.68
C ASN A 176 0.07 15.61 -4.37
N ASP A 177 0.41 14.74 -3.43
CA ASP A 177 1.01 15.15 -2.15
C ASP A 177 2.41 15.74 -2.38
N THR A 178 3.22 15.12 -3.25
CA THR A 178 4.55 15.60 -3.63
C THR A 178 4.52 16.95 -4.34
N LYS A 179 3.59 17.13 -5.28
CA LYS A 179 3.42 18.42 -5.98
C LYS A 179 3.06 19.55 -5.01
N LYS A 180 2.17 19.29 -4.06
CA LYS A 180 1.82 20.26 -3.01
C LYS A 180 3.03 20.59 -2.13
N LEU A 181 3.81 19.58 -1.74
CA LEU A 181 5.00 19.80 -0.92
C LEU A 181 6.04 20.62 -1.68
N ALA A 182 6.32 20.32 -2.95
CA ALA A 182 7.23 21.11 -3.78
C ALA A 182 6.79 22.59 -3.86
N GLN A 183 5.49 22.84 -4.02
CA GLN A 183 4.95 24.21 -4.00
C GLN A 183 5.20 24.93 -2.67
N TYR A 184 4.96 24.26 -1.53
CA TYR A 184 5.21 24.84 -0.22
C TYR A 184 6.69 25.10 0.05
N LEU A 185 7.57 24.17 -0.34
CA LEU A 185 9.03 24.34 -0.20
C LEU A 185 9.53 25.51 -1.05
N ASN A 186 9.04 25.63 -2.30
CA ASN A 186 9.37 26.75 -3.18
C ASN A 186 8.88 28.10 -2.65
N GLN A 187 7.70 28.11 -2.04
CA GLN A 187 7.19 29.31 -1.37
C GLN A 187 8.04 29.68 -0.15
N ASP A 188 8.39 28.73 0.70
CA ASP A 188 9.25 28.95 1.87
C ASP A 188 10.63 29.46 1.44
N LEU A 189 11.18 28.89 0.36
CA LEU A 189 12.46 29.29 -0.23
C LEU A 189 12.42 30.76 -0.68
N ALA A 190 11.47 31.11 -1.53
CA ALA A 190 11.32 32.47 -2.06
C ALA A 190 11.08 33.50 -0.93
N GLN A 191 10.23 33.19 0.02
CA GLN A 191 9.96 34.05 1.19
C GLN A 191 11.18 34.20 2.09
N GLY A 192 11.95 33.11 2.28
CA GLY A 192 13.17 33.13 3.07
C GLY A 192 14.20 34.07 2.47
N PHE A 193 14.44 34.00 1.17
CA PHE A 193 15.34 34.90 0.46
C PHE A 193 14.84 36.36 0.47
N ALA A 194 13.54 36.58 0.27
CA ALA A 194 12.94 37.91 0.30
C ALA A 194 13.09 38.60 1.69
N ARG A 195 13.07 37.80 2.76
CA ARG A 195 13.29 38.30 4.15
C ARG A 195 14.77 38.46 4.50
N GLY A 196 15.69 37.99 3.65
CA GLY A 196 17.11 37.95 3.99
C GLY A 196 17.43 36.90 5.06
N ASP A 197 16.73 35.76 5.07
CA ASP A 197 17.00 34.70 6.03
C ASP A 197 18.40 34.13 5.81
N SER A 198 19.13 33.86 6.91
CA SER A 198 20.42 33.17 6.85
C SER A 198 20.26 31.74 6.39
N TYR A 199 21.32 31.13 5.84
CA TYR A 199 21.36 29.74 5.41
C TYR A 199 20.80 28.80 6.48
N ASP A 200 21.27 28.92 7.73
CA ASP A 200 20.84 28.01 8.82
C ASP A 200 19.35 28.15 9.14
N LYS A 201 18.80 29.36 9.07
CA LYS A 201 17.37 29.60 9.30
C LYS A 201 16.53 29.02 8.15
N LEU A 202 16.93 29.28 6.92
CA LEU A 202 16.23 28.78 5.74
C LEU A 202 16.20 27.24 5.72
N VAL A 203 17.37 26.60 5.86
CA VAL A 203 17.50 25.13 5.82
C VAL A 203 16.75 24.47 6.97
N ARG A 204 16.76 25.05 8.17
CA ARG A 204 15.99 24.52 9.31
C ARG A 204 14.50 24.49 9.02
N ASN A 205 13.95 25.56 8.45
CA ASN A 205 12.54 25.65 8.07
C ASN A 205 12.17 24.63 7.00
N LEU A 206 12.97 24.54 5.92
CA LEU A 206 12.78 23.57 4.86
C LEU A 206 12.86 22.14 5.38
N ARG A 207 13.85 21.80 6.22
CA ARG A 207 14.00 20.47 6.81
C ARG A 207 12.80 20.07 7.66
N GLN A 208 12.27 20.98 8.45
CA GLN A 208 11.11 20.71 9.29
C GLN A 208 9.88 20.37 8.45
N ARG A 209 9.62 21.13 7.37
CA ARG A 209 8.51 20.89 6.47
C ARG A 209 8.70 19.60 5.68
N PHE A 210 9.82 19.45 5.01
CA PHE A 210 10.21 18.31 4.19
C PHE A 210 10.08 16.98 4.95
N GLY A 211 10.77 16.87 6.10
CA GLY A 211 10.77 15.62 6.87
C GLY A 211 9.43 15.27 7.48
N ARG A 212 8.64 16.27 7.91
CA ARG A 212 7.33 16.02 8.52
C ARG A 212 6.30 15.57 7.49
N VAL A 213 6.24 16.24 6.33
CA VAL A 213 5.20 15.97 5.32
C VAL A 213 5.49 14.66 4.60
N ASN A 214 6.69 14.47 4.04
CA ASN A 214 7.04 13.26 3.32
C ASN A 214 6.82 11.98 4.16
N ARG A 215 7.29 11.97 5.41
CA ARG A 215 7.10 10.80 6.27
C ARG A 215 5.63 10.57 6.62
N LYS A 216 4.91 11.61 7.03
CA LYS A 216 3.52 11.49 7.46
C LYS A 216 2.62 11.00 6.32
N ASP A 217 2.77 11.58 5.13
CA ASP A 217 1.91 11.25 4.00
C ASP A 217 2.25 9.88 3.43
N ALA A 218 3.54 9.53 3.28
CA ALA A 218 3.94 8.20 2.88
C ALA A 218 3.46 7.12 3.87
N TYR A 219 3.59 7.34 5.19
CA TYR A 219 3.15 6.35 6.18
C TYR A 219 1.64 6.17 6.22
N ARG A 220 0.88 7.27 6.09
CA ARG A 220 -0.57 7.21 5.95
C ARG A 220 -0.96 6.39 4.74
N LEU A 221 -0.29 6.62 3.61
CA LEU A 221 -0.58 5.95 2.36
C LEU A 221 -0.24 4.46 2.44
N ILE A 222 0.97 4.09 2.88
CA ILE A 222 1.40 2.70 3.04
C ILE A 222 0.39 1.91 3.89
N TYR A 223 -0.02 2.47 5.02
CA TYR A 223 -0.95 1.82 5.92
C TYR A 223 -2.34 1.67 5.29
N THR A 224 -2.89 2.74 4.72
CA THR A 224 -4.25 2.77 4.20
C THR A 224 -4.39 1.92 2.94
N GLU A 225 -3.46 2.04 2.00
CA GLU A 225 -3.43 1.20 0.79
C GLU A 225 -3.11 -0.26 1.12
N GLY A 226 -2.23 -0.50 2.10
CA GLY A 226 -1.96 -1.84 2.60
C GLY A 226 -3.21 -2.52 3.18
N THR A 227 -4.00 -1.79 3.97
CA THR A 227 -5.28 -2.29 4.50
C THR A 227 -6.26 -2.61 3.36
N PHE A 228 -6.37 -1.73 2.36
CA PHE A 228 -7.23 -1.94 1.19
C PHE A 228 -6.82 -3.20 0.42
N VAL A 229 -5.56 -3.30 0.01
CA VAL A 229 -5.05 -4.43 -0.78
C VAL A 229 -5.17 -5.74 0.02
N MET A 230 -4.90 -5.73 1.31
CA MET A 230 -5.05 -6.88 2.19
C MET A 230 -6.52 -7.33 2.25
N ALA A 231 -7.45 -6.42 2.49
CA ALA A 231 -8.87 -6.73 2.60
C ALA A 231 -9.42 -7.33 1.29
N GLU A 232 -9.13 -6.71 0.15
CA GLU A 232 -9.58 -7.18 -1.15
C GLU A 232 -8.95 -8.52 -1.56
N SER A 233 -7.63 -8.67 -1.37
CA SER A 233 -6.93 -9.89 -1.76
C SER A 233 -7.31 -11.09 -0.90
N THR A 234 -7.52 -10.90 0.39
CA THR A 234 -8.01 -11.97 1.28
C THR A 234 -9.46 -12.37 0.98
N MET A 235 -10.31 -11.42 0.55
CA MET A 235 -11.71 -11.68 0.18
C MET A 235 -11.83 -12.46 -1.15
N GLN A 236 -10.87 -12.30 -2.07
CA GLN A 236 -10.98 -12.85 -3.42
C GLN A 236 -11.30 -14.34 -3.49
N PRO A 237 -10.66 -15.23 -2.71
CA PRO A 237 -10.97 -16.66 -2.73
C PRO A 237 -12.38 -17.03 -2.24
N PHE A 238 -13.03 -16.15 -1.47
CA PHE A 238 -14.33 -16.41 -0.85
C PHE A 238 -15.53 -16.04 -1.75
N LYS A 239 -15.30 -15.20 -2.76
CA LYS A 239 -16.38 -14.62 -3.60
C LYS A 239 -17.26 -15.64 -4.32
N GLU A 240 -16.70 -16.81 -4.64
CA GLU A 240 -17.41 -17.80 -5.44
C GLU A 240 -18.34 -18.70 -4.62
N ASP A 241 -18.02 -18.88 -3.33
CA ASP A 241 -18.69 -19.84 -2.47
C ASP A 241 -19.44 -19.21 -1.31
N PHE A 242 -19.24 -17.91 -1.06
CA PHE A 242 -19.91 -17.16 0.00
C PHE A 242 -20.58 -15.90 -0.54
N THR A 243 -21.68 -15.52 0.10
CA THR A 243 -22.47 -14.37 -0.33
C THR A 243 -22.40 -13.19 0.61
N LYS A 244 -22.16 -13.42 1.91
CA LYS A 244 -22.27 -12.41 2.96
C LYS A 244 -21.00 -12.26 3.78
N TYR A 245 -20.76 -11.04 4.22
CA TYR A 245 -19.71 -10.70 5.19
C TYR A 245 -20.20 -9.64 6.17
N ARG A 246 -19.51 -9.53 7.29
CA ARG A 246 -19.61 -8.38 8.21
C ARG A 246 -18.25 -7.80 8.48
N THR A 247 -18.21 -6.56 8.93
CA THR A 247 -16.95 -5.91 9.30
C THR A 247 -16.53 -6.34 10.70
N SER A 248 -15.22 -6.50 10.89
CA SER A 248 -14.61 -6.88 12.15
C SER A 248 -13.67 -5.77 12.63
N PRO A 249 -14.19 -4.75 13.36
CA PRO A 249 -13.40 -3.64 13.83
C PRO A 249 -12.54 -4.02 15.05
N VAL A 250 -11.37 -3.42 15.13
CA VAL A 250 -10.54 -3.48 16.35
C VAL A 250 -11.17 -2.58 17.41
N LEU A 251 -11.76 -3.15 18.45
CA LEU A 251 -12.46 -2.42 19.52
C LEU A 251 -11.51 -2.03 20.65
N ASP A 252 -10.98 -0.84 20.60
CA ASP A 252 -10.15 -0.24 21.63
C ASP A 252 -10.45 1.27 21.82
N GLY A 253 -9.68 1.97 22.64
CA GLY A 253 -9.81 3.39 22.88
C GLY A 253 -9.50 4.28 21.63
N LYS A 254 -8.98 3.69 20.55
CA LYS A 254 -8.66 4.40 19.30
C LYS A 254 -9.69 4.13 18.19
N THR A 255 -10.69 3.29 18.44
CA THR A 255 -11.73 2.97 17.46
C THR A 255 -12.63 4.17 17.23
N CYS A 256 -12.70 4.64 15.99
CA CYS A 256 -13.55 5.77 15.62
C CYS A 256 -15.04 5.40 15.60
N SER A 257 -15.92 6.40 15.50
CA SER A 257 -17.36 6.19 15.47
C SER A 257 -17.81 5.43 14.20
N ILE A 258 -17.20 5.69 13.05
CA ILE A 258 -17.53 5.00 11.79
C ILE A 258 -17.31 3.49 11.95
N CYS A 259 -16.10 3.09 12.33
CA CYS A 259 -15.75 1.67 12.52
C CYS A 259 -16.61 0.99 13.59
N ARG A 260 -16.92 1.70 14.68
CA ARG A 260 -17.77 1.17 15.75
C ARG A 260 -19.20 0.91 15.28
N ASN A 261 -19.76 1.79 14.45
CA ASN A 261 -21.11 1.64 13.93
C ASN A 261 -21.23 0.49 12.92
N MET A 262 -20.17 0.21 12.17
CA MET A 262 -20.16 -0.89 11.18
C MET A 262 -20.12 -2.29 11.78
N ARG A 263 -19.87 -2.44 13.08
CA ARG A 263 -19.60 -3.72 13.75
C ARG A 263 -20.66 -4.80 13.55
N HIS A 264 -21.93 -4.42 13.45
CA HIS A 264 -23.05 -5.36 13.41
C HIS A 264 -23.73 -5.41 12.05
N GLU A 265 -23.23 -4.65 11.09
CA GLU A 265 -23.81 -4.60 9.76
C GLU A 265 -23.32 -5.80 8.93
N VAL A 266 -24.27 -6.48 8.27
CA VAL A 266 -24.02 -7.57 7.34
C VAL A 266 -24.26 -7.07 5.92
N PHE A 267 -23.35 -7.38 5.03
CA PHE A 267 -23.38 -6.91 3.64
C PHE A 267 -23.21 -8.08 2.67
N GLU A 268 -23.74 -7.92 1.45
CA GLU A 268 -23.47 -8.85 0.35
C GLU A 268 -22.06 -8.63 -0.21
N ILE A 269 -21.32 -9.71 -0.46
CA ILE A 269 -19.95 -9.66 -1.02
C ILE A 269 -19.95 -8.99 -2.41
N SER A 270 -21.01 -9.20 -3.21
CA SER A 270 -21.17 -8.61 -4.55
C SER A 270 -21.36 -7.09 -4.50
N GLU A 271 -21.85 -6.53 -3.40
CA GLU A 271 -22.14 -5.11 -3.22
C GLU A 271 -21.07 -4.36 -2.42
N ARG A 272 -19.94 -5.01 -2.12
CA ARG A 272 -18.88 -4.40 -1.33
C ARG A 272 -18.26 -3.20 -2.05
N GLN A 273 -18.10 -2.13 -1.30
CA GLN A 273 -17.49 -0.89 -1.76
C GLN A 273 -16.48 -0.41 -0.70
N PRO A 274 -15.17 -0.46 -0.99
CA PRO A 274 -14.16 0.10 -0.10
C PRO A 274 -14.44 1.55 0.25
N GLY A 275 -14.30 1.89 1.52
CA GLY A 275 -14.61 3.23 2.03
C GLY A 275 -16.07 3.46 2.40
N VAL A 276 -16.99 2.60 1.99
CA VAL A 276 -18.43 2.71 2.24
C VAL A 276 -18.93 1.62 3.18
N ASN A 277 -18.88 0.37 2.74
CA ASN A 277 -19.29 -0.80 3.51
C ASN A 277 -18.19 -1.85 3.68
N PHE A 278 -17.04 -1.67 3.03
CA PHE A 278 -15.88 -2.58 3.08
C PHE A 278 -14.61 -1.81 3.51
N PRO A 279 -13.73 -2.39 4.38
CA PRO A 279 -12.51 -1.72 4.82
C PRO A 279 -11.52 -1.43 3.68
N PRO A 280 -10.71 -0.35 3.81
CA PRO A 280 -10.67 0.63 4.88
C PRO A 280 -11.73 1.72 4.72
N PHE A 281 -12.33 2.19 5.82
CA PHE A 281 -13.35 3.25 5.81
C PHE A 281 -12.76 4.67 5.82
N HIS A 282 -11.54 4.82 6.26
CA HIS A 282 -10.84 6.09 6.41
C HIS A 282 -9.31 5.87 6.48
N PRO A 283 -8.49 6.92 6.33
CA PRO A 283 -7.05 6.81 6.58
C PRO A 283 -6.76 6.22 7.98
N TRP A 284 -5.79 5.32 8.05
CA TRP A 284 -5.41 4.60 9.28
C TRP A 284 -6.49 3.64 9.82
N CYS A 285 -7.43 3.20 8.98
CA CYS A 285 -8.41 2.20 9.36
C CYS A 285 -7.73 0.86 9.69
N ARG A 286 -8.15 0.24 10.80
CA ARG A 286 -7.59 -1.04 11.29
C ARG A 286 -8.57 -2.21 11.17
N ASP A 287 -9.71 -1.96 10.55
CA ASP A 287 -10.79 -2.92 10.45
C ASP A 287 -10.48 -4.01 9.43
N SER A 288 -11.02 -5.17 9.69
CA SER A 288 -11.03 -6.32 8.80
C SER A 288 -12.48 -6.75 8.51
N TRP A 289 -12.66 -7.93 7.98
CA TRP A 289 -13.96 -8.51 7.67
C TRP A 289 -13.97 -9.99 8.05
N GLU A 290 -15.16 -10.55 8.22
CA GLU A 290 -15.39 -11.97 8.44
C GLU A 290 -16.59 -12.45 7.64
N ILE A 291 -16.59 -13.72 7.23
CA ILE A 291 -17.69 -14.34 6.50
C ILE A 291 -18.89 -14.56 7.43
N VAL A 292 -20.08 -14.37 6.88
CA VAL A 292 -21.35 -14.68 7.55
C VAL A 292 -22.08 -15.73 6.72
N VAL A 293 -22.46 -16.82 7.38
CA VAL A 293 -23.28 -17.89 6.78
C VAL A 293 -24.50 -18.05 7.69
N ASP A 294 -25.69 -17.85 7.11
CA ASP A 294 -26.94 -17.90 7.85
C ASP A 294 -27.33 -19.34 8.25
N ASP A 295 -27.03 -20.29 7.37
CA ASP A 295 -27.31 -21.71 7.55
C ASP A 295 -26.15 -22.54 6.95
N TRP A 296 -25.34 -23.13 7.84
CA TRP A 296 -24.18 -23.90 7.45
C TRP A 296 -24.52 -25.20 6.75
N ASP A 297 -25.61 -25.87 7.14
CA ASP A 297 -25.99 -27.14 6.54
C ASP A 297 -26.48 -26.92 5.11
N ALA A 298 -27.33 -25.92 4.90
CA ALA A 298 -27.74 -25.51 3.57
C ALA A 298 -26.56 -25.07 2.67
N TRP A 299 -25.59 -24.37 3.26
CA TRP A 299 -24.38 -23.95 2.55
C TRP A 299 -23.51 -25.17 2.16
N ILE A 300 -23.33 -26.15 3.06
CA ILE A 300 -22.58 -27.37 2.78
C ILE A 300 -23.23 -28.15 1.62
N ASP A 301 -24.54 -28.31 1.65
CA ASP A 301 -25.28 -29.02 0.60
C ASP A 301 -25.11 -28.35 -0.77
N GLU A 302 -25.19 -27.03 -0.82
CA GLU A 302 -24.97 -26.23 -2.03
C GLU A 302 -23.52 -26.28 -2.51
N TYR A 303 -22.56 -26.20 -1.60
CA TYR A 303 -21.13 -26.31 -1.90
C TYR A 303 -20.79 -27.67 -2.51
N VAL A 304 -21.30 -28.74 -1.89
CA VAL A 304 -21.11 -30.10 -2.38
C VAL A 304 -21.78 -30.31 -3.75
N ARG A 305 -22.99 -29.77 -3.94
CA ARG A 305 -23.71 -29.80 -5.21
C ARG A 305 -22.93 -29.07 -6.31
N LYS A 306 -22.37 -27.93 -6.02
CA LYS A 306 -21.60 -27.09 -6.96
C LYS A 306 -20.28 -27.75 -7.37
N HIS A 307 -19.59 -28.37 -6.42
CA HIS A 307 -18.24 -28.92 -6.62
C HIS A 307 -18.20 -30.44 -6.85
N GLY A 308 -19.36 -31.08 -6.98
CA GLY A 308 -19.48 -32.50 -7.39
C GLY A 308 -19.35 -33.53 -6.26
N GLY A 309 -19.79 -33.19 -5.05
CA GLY A 309 -19.80 -34.08 -3.90
C GLY A 309 -21.10 -34.88 -3.74
N ASN A 310 -21.14 -35.78 -2.76
CA ASN A 310 -22.33 -36.51 -2.32
C ASN A 310 -22.71 -36.09 -0.88
N PRO A 311 -23.82 -35.36 -0.69
CA PRO A 311 -24.22 -34.86 0.63
C PRO A 311 -24.47 -35.98 1.65
N ASN A 312 -24.78 -37.20 1.21
CA ASN A 312 -25.02 -38.33 2.10
C ASN A 312 -23.73 -39.03 2.59
N ALA A 313 -22.54 -38.62 2.12
CA ALA A 313 -21.26 -39.13 2.61
C ALA A 313 -20.77 -38.44 3.90
N ALA A 314 -21.48 -37.43 4.37
CA ALA A 314 -21.12 -36.64 5.57
C ALA A 314 -21.17 -37.44 6.89
N SER A 315 -21.86 -38.61 6.91
CA SER A 315 -21.98 -39.47 8.10
C SER A 315 -20.66 -40.12 8.57
N ASP A 316 -19.63 -40.13 7.71
CA ASP A 316 -18.32 -40.74 8.00
C ASP A 316 -17.20 -39.77 8.28
N VAL A 317 -17.47 -38.46 8.29
CA VAL A 317 -16.45 -37.44 8.60
C VAL A 317 -16.26 -37.37 10.11
N ARG A 318 -15.12 -37.85 10.59
CA ARG A 318 -14.74 -37.75 12.00
C ARG A 318 -14.68 -36.28 12.43
N LYS A 319 -15.32 -35.95 13.56
CA LYS A 319 -15.29 -34.60 14.12
C LYS A 319 -13.84 -34.09 14.21
N PRO A 320 -13.56 -32.83 13.91
CA PRO A 320 -12.20 -32.25 13.95
C PRO A 320 -11.44 -32.46 15.26
N SER A 321 -12.16 -32.65 16.40
CA SER A 321 -11.58 -32.98 17.71
C SER A 321 -10.87 -34.34 17.75
N GLU A 322 -11.09 -35.22 16.79
CA GLU A 322 -10.48 -36.56 16.70
C GLU A 322 -9.29 -36.63 15.74
N VAL A 323 -9.01 -35.58 14.99
CA VAL A 323 -7.86 -35.52 14.08
C VAL A 323 -6.62 -35.15 14.86
N ARG A 324 -5.85 -36.15 15.32
CA ARG A 324 -4.47 -35.92 15.78
C ARG A 324 -3.61 -35.45 14.63
N TRP A 325 -3.24 -34.20 14.65
CA TRP A 325 -2.25 -33.63 13.73
C TRP A 325 -0.87 -34.23 14.00
N ASN A 326 -0.59 -35.39 13.44
CA ASN A 326 0.77 -35.89 13.39
C ASN A 326 1.56 -35.00 12.45
N LYS A 327 2.65 -34.43 12.94
CA LYS A 327 3.62 -33.64 12.20
C LYS A 327 3.94 -34.30 10.85
N ILE A 328 3.37 -33.79 9.78
CA ILE A 328 3.75 -34.18 8.43
C ILE A 328 5.09 -33.48 8.15
N GLN A 329 6.16 -34.26 8.14
CA GLN A 329 7.46 -33.82 7.64
C GLN A 329 7.35 -33.58 6.13
N PRO A 330 7.90 -32.48 5.60
CA PRO A 330 7.90 -32.24 4.16
C PRO A 330 8.87 -33.21 3.49
N LYS A 331 8.36 -34.27 2.85
CA LYS A 331 9.14 -35.04 1.87
C LYS A 331 9.01 -34.36 0.52
N ASN A 332 10.13 -33.86 0.04
CA ASN A 332 10.32 -33.37 -1.31
C ASN A 332 9.75 -34.33 -2.35
N ARG A 333 8.80 -33.82 -3.18
CA ARG A 333 8.69 -34.00 -4.63
C ARG A 333 7.41 -33.33 -5.11
N LEU A 334 7.58 -32.36 -5.99
CA LEU A 334 6.53 -31.84 -6.86
C LEU A 334 5.97 -32.97 -7.71
N PRO A 335 4.66 -33.20 -7.77
CA PRO A 335 4.04 -33.86 -8.90
C PRO A 335 3.65 -32.80 -9.93
N SER A 336 4.06 -33.05 -11.15
CA SER A 336 3.62 -32.40 -12.37
C SER A 336 2.09 -32.32 -12.46
N ALA A 337 1.63 -31.23 -13.03
CA ALA A 337 0.26 -30.96 -13.38
C ALA A 337 -0.48 -32.15 -14.01
N VAL A 338 -1.82 -32.15 -13.79
CA VAL A 338 -2.82 -33.02 -14.41
C VAL A 338 -2.99 -34.37 -13.73
N GLY A 339 -3.98 -34.39 -12.90
CA GLY A 339 -4.67 -35.55 -12.41
C GLY A 339 -5.79 -35.12 -11.52
N ALA A 340 -6.94 -34.80 -12.11
CA ALA A 340 -8.19 -34.66 -11.37
C ALA A 340 -8.43 -35.97 -10.61
N VAL A 341 -8.05 -36.04 -9.37
CA VAL A 341 -8.52 -37.06 -8.47
C VAL A 341 -9.74 -36.48 -7.80
N ASN A 342 -10.85 -36.65 -8.47
CA ASN A 342 -12.16 -36.58 -7.90
C ASN A 342 -12.26 -37.58 -6.76
N THR A 343 -12.22 -37.14 -5.56
CA THR A 343 -12.71 -37.93 -4.45
C THR A 343 -13.77 -37.08 -3.75
N VAL A 344 -14.99 -37.51 -3.89
CA VAL A 344 -16.20 -37.01 -3.24
C VAL A 344 -15.98 -36.74 -1.74
N LEU A 345 -15.18 -37.58 -1.10
CA LEU A 345 -14.70 -37.41 0.27
C LEU A 345 -13.90 -36.11 0.51
N THR A 346 -13.21 -35.59 -0.51
CA THR A 346 -12.38 -34.39 -0.39
C THR A 346 -13.22 -33.12 -0.38
N VAL A 347 -14.32 -33.10 -1.11
CA VAL A 347 -15.23 -31.93 -1.18
C VAL A 347 -16.03 -31.77 0.11
N LEU A 348 -16.57 -32.87 0.64
CA LEU A 348 -17.30 -32.88 1.91
C LEU A 348 -16.36 -32.53 3.08
N GLY A 349 -15.17 -33.10 3.11
CA GLY A 349 -14.17 -32.79 4.13
C GLY A 349 -13.72 -31.32 4.06
N ALA A 350 -13.65 -30.73 2.88
CA ALA A 350 -13.36 -29.32 2.69
C ALA A 350 -14.51 -28.43 3.20
N ALA A 351 -15.77 -28.78 2.91
CA ALA A 351 -16.94 -28.03 3.36
C ALA A 351 -17.07 -28.01 4.89
N GLU A 352 -16.91 -29.18 5.55
CA GLU A 352 -16.91 -29.28 7.00
C GLU A 352 -15.71 -28.58 7.66
N LEU A 353 -14.54 -28.68 7.04
CA LEU A 353 -13.36 -27.95 7.52
C LEU A 353 -13.57 -26.43 7.42
N ILE A 354 -14.15 -25.94 6.31
CA ILE A 354 -14.47 -24.53 6.13
C ILE A 354 -15.49 -24.07 7.18
N LYS A 355 -16.54 -24.85 7.42
CA LYS A 355 -17.52 -24.56 8.49
C LYS A 355 -16.84 -24.40 9.84
N TYR A 356 -16.01 -25.38 10.24
CA TYR A 356 -15.26 -25.34 11.49
C TYR A 356 -14.31 -24.14 11.59
N LEU A 357 -13.55 -23.89 10.52
CA LEU A 357 -12.58 -22.80 10.46
C LEU A 357 -13.22 -21.41 10.50
N LEU A 358 -14.45 -21.29 10.02
CA LEU A 358 -15.20 -20.02 10.02
C LEU A 358 -16.09 -19.84 11.26
N GLY A 359 -16.02 -20.75 12.25
CA GLY A 359 -16.71 -20.59 13.52
C GLY A 359 -18.18 -21.01 13.52
N GLY A 360 -18.57 -21.93 12.62
CA GLY A 360 -19.95 -22.39 12.47
C GLY A 360 -20.49 -23.26 13.61
N ASP A 361 -19.70 -23.61 14.61
CA ASP A 361 -20.08 -24.51 15.72
C ASP A 361 -19.95 -23.87 17.12
N GLU A 362 -19.87 -22.53 17.23
CA GLU A 362 -19.96 -21.84 18.55
C GLU A 362 -21.43 -21.41 18.80
N GLU A 363 -22.21 -22.27 19.45
CA GLU A 363 -23.29 -21.91 20.36
C GLU A 363 -22.80 -21.89 21.81
#